data_b8c716b23772adc4c94bf53caed24bd3
#
_entry.id   b8c716b23772adc4c94bf53caed24bd3
#
_cell.length_a   1.000
_cell.length_b   1.000
_cell.length_c   1.000
_cell.angle_alpha   90.00
_cell.angle_beta   90.00
_cell.angle_gamma   90.00
#
_symmetry.space_group_name_H-M   'P 1'
#
loop_
_entity.id
_entity.type
_entity.pdbx_description
1 polymer ?
#
loop_
_entity_poly.entity_id
_entity_poly.type
_entity_poly.pdbx_seq_one_letter_code
_entity_poly.pdbx_strand_id
1 'polypeptide(L)'
;RMCCFATNDPVGSIGRLAHYYSHEKYSAKPTVKEVTDSARVMLSKVLGETGAEEIVNNKIFRTHIVADRCKGIGSSRFKSLQVLHLGLGALCNVISRRSLSLFFERTVFTSNEQVSPWSNLDDLSSTIAPLSQTNILDVMIASGSIPFVLEGVRDIEDAKNGLYWDGGITDYHFDWQFHAGDELVLYPHFSTQIIPGWFDKQVKWRRVSNKYLNNVVLLAPSKEFVSNLPGQKIPDRDDFRKLEYETR
;
A
#
# COMPACT_ATOMS: atom_id res chain seq x y z
N ARG A 1 5.64 6.15 -0.80
CA ARG A 1 7.03 6.50 -0.46
C ARG A 1 7.96 6.24 -1.63
N MET A 2 7.97 5.02 -2.17
CA MET A 2 8.86 4.66 -3.30
C MET A 2 8.63 5.51 -4.56
N CYS A 3 7.41 6.00 -4.79
CA CYS A 3 7.10 6.87 -5.93
C CYS A 3 7.93 8.17 -5.95
N CYS A 4 8.41 8.65 -4.78
CA CYS A 4 9.28 9.81 -4.72
C CYS A 4 10.58 9.63 -5.53
N PHE A 5 11.07 8.40 -5.69
CA PHE A 5 12.27 8.13 -6.51
C PHE A 5 12.04 8.37 -8.01
N ALA A 6 10.79 8.37 -8.45
CA ALA A 6 10.43 8.62 -9.84
C ALA A 6 10.13 10.12 -10.14
N THR A 7 10.33 11.01 -9.15
CA THR A 7 10.27 12.46 -9.35
C THR A 7 11.63 13.02 -9.75
N ASN A 8 11.65 14.21 -10.34
CA ASN A 8 12.88 14.92 -10.70
C ASN A 8 13.68 15.40 -9.49
N ASP A 9 13.01 15.56 -8.33
CA ASP A 9 13.62 15.89 -7.04
C ASP A 9 13.25 14.85 -5.98
N PRO A 10 13.87 13.64 -6.00
CA PRO A 10 13.56 12.58 -5.05
C PRO A 10 13.84 12.97 -3.59
N VAL A 11 14.94 13.67 -3.35
CA VAL A 11 15.35 14.07 -2.00
C VAL A 11 14.37 15.08 -1.41
N GLY A 12 13.99 16.10 -2.18
CA GLY A 12 13.00 17.08 -1.75
C GLY A 12 11.61 16.47 -1.56
N SER A 13 11.20 15.54 -2.45
CA SER A 13 9.93 14.83 -2.32
C SER A 13 9.87 13.96 -1.05
N ILE A 14 10.94 13.22 -0.75
CA ILE A 14 11.06 12.44 0.48
C ILE A 14 11.12 13.36 1.70
N GLY A 15 11.85 14.47 1.62
CA GLY A 15 11.92 15.47 2.68
C GLY A 15 10.56 16.08 3.00
N ARG A 16 9.78 16.47 1.97
CA ARG A 16 8.39 16.93 2.13
C ARG A 16 7.52 15.87 2.78
N LEU A 17 7.60 14.61 2.31
CA LEU A 17 6.85 13.50 2.90
C LEU A 17 7.18 13.31 4.38
N ALA A 18 8.46 13.27 4.73
CA ALA A 18 8.92 13.13 6.12
C ALA A 18 8.43 14.28 6.98
N HIS A 19 8.53 15.53 6.49
CA HIS A 19 8.07 16.72 7.19
C HIS A 19 6.57 16.65 7.46
N TYR A 20 5.73 16.44 6.45
CA TYR A 20 4.28 16.38 6.64
C TYR A 20 3.88 15.22 7.53
N TYR A 21 4.51 14.05 7.37
CA TYR A 21 4.20 12.86 8.17
C TYR A 21 4.54 13.06 9.65
N SER A 22 5.68 13.67 9.97
CA SER A 22 6.11 13.90 11.36
C SER A 22 5.37 15.08 12.02
N HIS A 23 4.88 16.04 11.22
CA HIS A 23 4.22 17.26 11.73
C HIS A 23 2.69 17.18 11.68
N GLU A 24 2.15 16.03 11.28
CA GLU A 24 0.70 15.82 11.22
C GLU A 24 0.06 15.94 12.60
N LYS A 25 -1.00 16.74 12.68
CA LYS A 25 -1.77 16.94 13.92
C LYS A 25 -3.22 16.59 13.65
N TYR A 26 -3.73 15.68 14.46
CA TYR A 26 -5.13 15.30 14.43
C TYR A 26 -5.87 15.82 15.66
N SER A 27 -7.19 15.94 15.57
CA SER A 27 -8.05 16.09 16.74
C SER A 27 -7.86 14.88 17.69
N ALA A 28 -8.28 15.01 18.93
CA ALA A 28 -8.12 13.93 19.94
C ALA A 28 -8.72 12.59 19.49
N LYS A 29 -9.78 12.64 18.66
CA LYS A 29 -10.41 11.46 18.04
C LYS A 29 -10.74 11.80 16.57
N PRO A 30 -9.75 11.69 15.67
CA PRO A 30 -9.98 12.05 14.28
C PRO A 30 -11.02 11.13 13.63
N THR A 31 -11.88 11.72 12.82
CA THR A 31 -12.81 10.96 11.98
C THR A 31 -12.09 10.34 10.80
N VAL A 32 -12.65 9.29 10.24
CA VAL A 32 -12.14 8.64 9.03
C VAL A 32 -11.99 9.66 7.88
N LYS A 33 -12.95 10.58 7.76
CA LYS A 33 -12.90 11.65 6.77
C LYS A 33 -11.74 12.61 7.00
N GLU A 34 -11.56 13.07 8.24
CA GLU A 34 -10.44 13.98 8.61
C GLU A 34 -9.08 13.36 8.25
N VAL A 35 -8.87 12.08 8.59
CA VAL A 35 -7.63 11.37 8.24
C VAL A 35 -7.44 11.25 6.72
N THR A 36 -8.53 11.00 5.98
CA THR A 36 -8.47 10.90 4.52
C THR A 36 -8.17 12.25 3.87
N ASP A 37 -8.85 13.31 4.30
CA ASP A 37 -8.64 14.65 3.77
C ASP A 37 -7.20 15.13 4.03
N SER A 38 -6.69 14.87 5.23
CA SER A 38 -5.30 15.17 5.59
C SER A 38 -4.30 14.41 4.73
N ALA A 39 -4.53 13.10 4.52
CA ALA A 39 -3.68 12.30 3.64
C ALA A 39 -3.69 12.81 2.20
N ARG A 40 -4.83 13.28 1.67
CA ARG A 40 -4.93 13.89 0.34
C ARG A 40 -4.11 15.18 0.25
N VAL A 41 -4.25 16.07 1.24
CA VAL A 41 -3.47 17.30 1.31
C VAL A 41 -1.97 17.01 1.37
N MET A 42 -1.57 16.08 2.23
CA MET A 42 -0.18 15.66 2.36
C MET A 42 0.37 15.15 1.02
N LEU A 43 -0.31 14.21 0.37
CA LEU A 43 0.15 13.65 -0.90
C LEU A 43 0.21 14.69 -2.01
N SER A 44 -0.77 15.59 -2.10
CA SER A 44 -0.74 16.71 -3.06
C SER A 44 0.48 17.60 -2.85
N LYS A 45 0.84 17.89 -1.59
CA LYS A 45 2.03 18.70 -1.26
C LYS A 45 3.34 17.95 -1.56
N VAL A 46 3.37 16.64 -1.33
CA VAL A 46 4.55 15.79 -1.63
C VAL A 46 4.79 15.71 -3.13
N LEU A 47 3.73 15.53 -3.92
CA LEU A 47 3.81 15.50 -5.39
C LEU A 47 4.15 16.89 -5.96
N GLY A 48 3.65 17.96 -5.36
CA GLY A 48 3.75 19.30 -5.94
C GLY A 48 2.97 19.42 -7.25
N GLU A 49 3.34 20.38 -8.08
CA GLU A 49 2.63 20.67 -9.35
C GLU A 49 2.95 19.65 -10.45
N THR A 50 4.17 19.12 -10.49
CA THR A 50 4.67 18.30 -11.60
C THR A 50 4.92 16.84 -11.23
N GLY A 51 4.95 16.49 -9.94
CA GLY A 51 5.34 15.15 -9.50
C GLY A 51 4.46 14.02 -10.02
N ALA A 52 3.16 14.27 -10.24
CA ALA A 52 2.27 13.30 -10.87
C ALA A 52 2.73 12.98 -12.31
N GLU A 53 2.99 14.02 -13.10
CA GLU A 53 3.49 13.91 -14.47
C GLU A 53 4.87 13.24 -14.50
N GLU A 54 5.77 13.67 -13.63
CA GLU A 54 7.12 13.13 -13.53
C GLU A 54 7.13 11.63 -13.24
N ILE A 55 6.29 11.16 -12.30
CA ILE A 55 6.17 9.75 -11.95
C ILE A 55 5.62 8.93 -13.11
N VAL A 56 4.54 9.42 -13.72
CA VAL A 56 3.84 8.68 -14.78
C VAL A 56 4.70 8.57 -16.04
N ASN A 57 5.40 9.66 -16.41
CA ASN A 57 6.21 9.74 -17.62
C ASN A 57 7.68 9.35 -17.39
N ASN A 58 8.07 8.88 -16.20
CA ASN A 58 9.45 8.51 -15.92
C ASN A 58 9.92 7.39 -16.84
N LYS A 59 11.06 7.62 -17.51
CA LYS A 59 11.63 6.65 -18.46
C LYS A 59 12.54 5.60 -17.83
N ILE A 60 13.03 5.87 -16.62
CA ILE A 60 13.96 5.00 -15.89
C ILE A 60 13.17 4.11 -14.91
N PHE A 61 12.29 4.74 -14.11
CA PHE A 61 11.51 4.06 -13.11
C PHE A 61 10.09 3.76 -13.61
N ARG A 62 9.68 2.52 -13.52
CA ARG A 62 8.28 2.12 -13.69
C ARG A 62 7.63 2.05 -12.33
N THR A 63 6.59 2.84 -12.15
CA THR A 63 5.84 2.86 -10.89
C THR A 63 4.68 1.89 -10.96
N HIS A 64 4.61 1.00 -9.98
CA HIS A 64 3.49 0.09 -9.78
C HIS A 64 2.90 0.34 -8.41
N ILE A 65 1.59 0.51 -8.34
CA ILE A 65 0.85 0.73 -7.09
C ILE A 65 -0.27 -0.29 -7.02
N VAL A 66 -0.40 -0.96 -5.88
CA VAL A 66 -1.44 -1.97 -5.65
C VAL A 66 -2.55 -1.39 -4.81
N ALA A 67 -3.78 -1.61 -5.25
CA ALA A 67 -4.98 -1.37 -4.46
C ALA A 67 -5.98 -2.52 -4.67
N ASP A 68 -6.75 -2.85 -3.64
CA ASP A 68 -7.69 -3.95 -3.67
C ASP A 68 -9.12 -3.46 -3.92
N ARG A 69 -9.66 -3.81 -5.08
CA ARG A 69 -11.05 -3.54 -5.42
C ARG A 69 -11.98 -4.53 -4.74
N CYS A 70 -12.94 -4.04 -3.95
CA CYS A 70 -13.99 -4.87 -3.37
C CYS A 70 -14.92 -5.45 -4.41
N LYS A 71 -15.31 -6.70 -4.23
CA LYS A 71 -16.33 -7.39 -5.01
C LYS A 71 -17.65 -7.48 -4.24
N GLY A 72 -18.75 -7.57 -4.96
CA GLY A 72 -20.08 -7.81 -4.37
C GLY A 72 -20.47 -6.80 -3.28
N ILE A 73 -20.90 -7.30 -2.13
CA ILE A 73 -21.38 -6.48 -1.01
C ILE A 73 -20.29 -5.57 -0.40
N GLY A 74 -19.00 -5.87 -0.62
CA GLY A 74 -17.89 -5.04 -0.17
C GLY A 74 -17.88 -3.65 -0.80
N SER A 75 -18.43 -3.49 -2.01
CA SER A 75 -18.60 -2.19 -2.68
C SER A 75 -19.82 -1.41 -2.21
N SER A 76 -20.60 -1.92 -1.26
CA SER A 76 -21.77 -1.24 -0.71
C SER A 76 -21.40 0.09 -0.06
N ARG A 77 -22.38 1.02 0.00
CA ARG A 77 -22.26 2.25 0.79
C ARG A 77 -22.55 2.03 2.28
N PHE A 78 -23.14 0.90 2.64
CA PHE A 78 -23.45 0.56 4.03
C PHE A 78 -22.23 -0.04 4.72
N LYS A 79 -21.73 0.63 5.75
CA LYS A 79 -20.56 0.18 6.54
C LYS A 79 -20.75 -1.22 7.14
N SER A 80 -21.96 -1.58 7.54
CA SER A 80 -22.28 -2.92 8.06
C SER A 80 -21.99 -4.03 7.04
N LEU A 81 -22.33 -3.81 5.77
CA LEU A 81 -22.02 -4.76 4.69
C LEU A 81 -20.52 -4.83 4.40
N GLN A 82 -19.81 -3.70 4.49
CA GLN A 82 -18.35 -3.69 4.35
C GLN A 82 -17.68 -4.47 5.50
N VAL A 83 -18.14 -4.29 6.75
CA VAL A 83 -17.65 -5.06 7.91
C VAL A 83 -17.90 -6.55 7.71
N LEU A 84 -19.11 -6.92 7.30
CA LEU A 84 -19.46 -8.32 7.03
C LEU A 84 -18.55 -8.90 5.94
N HIS A 85 -18.35 -8.16 4.85
CA HIS A 85 -17.49 -8.56 3.74
C HIS A 85 -16.04 -8.82 4.19
N LEU A 86 -15.45 -7.89 4.93
CA LEU A 86 -14.11 -8.04 5.47
C LEU A 86 -14.01 -9.21 6.45
N GLY A 87 -15.01 -9.38 7.33
CA GLY A 87 -15.07 -10.49 8.28
C GLY A 87 -15.15 -11.85 7.60
N LEU A 88 -16.02 -11.98 6.58
CA LEU A 88 -16.11 -13.21 5.79
C LEU A 88 -14.83 -13.47 4.99
N GLY A 89 -14.24 -12.43 4.39
CA GLY A 89 -12.95 -12.54 3.71
C GLY A 89 -11.84 -13.03 4.63
N ALA A 90 -11.75 -12.48 5.85
CA ALA A 90 -10.78 -12.90 6.85
C ALA A 90 -11.00 -14.35 7.29
N LEU A 91 -12.24 -14.75 7.54
CA LEU A 91 -12.58 -16.12 7.94
C LEU A 91 -12.24 -17.13 6.84
N CYS A 92 -12.65 -16.86 5.60
CA CYS A 92 -12.32 -17.71 4.47
C CYS A 92 -10.81 -17.78 4.21
N ASN A 93 -10.09 -16.66 4.42
CA ASN A 93 -8.65 -16.61 4.29
C ASN A 93 -7.93 -17.57 5.25
N VAL A 94 -8.46 -17.82 6.45
CA VAL A 94 -7.87 -18.78 7.40
C VAL A 94 -7.76 -20.17 6.74
N ILE A 95 -8.76 -20.56 5.95
CA ILE A 95 -8.78 -21.85 5.25
C ILE A 95 -7.87 -21.80 4.02
N SER A 96 -8.05 -20.80 3.17
CA SER A 96 -7.27 -20.65 1.94
C SER A 96 -7.13 -19.19 1.53
N ARG A 97 -5.88 -18.74 1.30
CA ARG A 97 -5.61 -17.39 0.78
C ARG A 97 -6.30 -17.13 -0.58
N ARG A 98 -6.42 -18.16 -1.41
CA ARG A 98 -7.10 -18.08 -2.71
C ARG A 98 -8.56 -17.63 -2.60
N SER A 99 -9.22 -17.89 -1.45
CA SER A 99 -10.60 -17.46 -1.22
C SER A 99 -10.75 -15.93 -1.21
N LEU A 100 -9.67 -15.16 -0.96
CA LEU A 100 -9.70 -13.70 -1.06
C LEU A 100 -10.15 -13.23 -2.45
N SER A 101 -9.91 -14.03 -3.50
CA SER A 101 -10.39 -13.73 -4.85
C SER A 101 -11.92 -13.67 -5.00
N LEU A 102 -12.67 -14.21 -4.04
CA LEU A 102 -14.14 -14.07 -4.00
C LEU A 102 -14.57 -12.69 -3.49
N PHE A 103 -13.74 -12.08 -2.68
CA PHE A 103 -14.01 -10.82 -1.98
C PHE A 103 -13.31 -9.63 -2.61
N PHE A 104 -12.09 -9.83 -3.08
CA PHE A 104 -11.23 -8.77 -3.59
C PHE A 104 -10.69 -9.11 -4.98
N GLU A 105 -10.38 -8.07 -5.72
CA GLU A 105 -9.59 -8.14 -6.95
C GLU A 105 -8.40 -7.20 -6.79
N ARG A 106 -7.22 -7.79 -6.78
CA ARG A 106 -5.97 -7.03 -6.81
C ARG A 106 -5.92 -6.18 -8.06
N THR A 107 -5.73 -4.87 -7.94
CA THR A 107 -5.51 -3.99 -9.07
C THR A 107 -4.11 -3.42 -8.99
N VAL A 108 -3.29 -3.70 -10.00
CA VAL A 108 -1.94 -3.16 -10.14
C VAL A 108 -2.01 -2.00 -11.12
N PHE A 109 -1.87 -0.79 -10.61
CA PHE A 109 -1.77 0.41 -11.43
C PHE A 109 -0.33 0.59 -11.90
N THR A 110 -0.10 0.77 -13.20
CA THR A 110 1.24 0.86 -13.78
C THR A 110 1.41 2.11 -14.63
N SER A 111 2.54 2.80 -14.46
CA SER A 111 2.86 4.04 -15.17
C SER A 111 3.30 3.85 -16.63
N ASN A 112 3.32 2.63 -17.13
CA ASN A 112 3.73 2.35 -18.51
C ASN A 112 2.80 1.33 -19.15
N GLU A 113 2.40 1.58 -20.39
CA GLU A 113 1.55 0.69 -21.19
C GLU A 113 2.24 -0.64 -21.56
N GLN A 114 3.56 -0.74 -21.44
CA GLN A 114 4.25 -2.01 -21.62
C GLN A 114 3.79 -3.00 -20.56
N VAL A 115 3.67 -4.26 -20.96
CA VAL A 115 3.20 -5.35 -20.10
C VAL A 115 3.94 -5.33 -18.76
N SER A 116 3.20 -5.14 -17.68
CA SER A 116 3.74 -5.26 -16.33
C SER A 116 4.30 -6.67 -16.14
N PRO A 117 5.47 -6.84 -15.49
CA PRO A 117 5.99 -8.17 -15.16
C PRO A 117 5.01 -8.98 -14.31
N TRP A 118 4.02 -8.33 -13.71
CA TRP A 118 3.00 -8.95 -12.86
C TRP A 118 1.64 -9.13 -13.55
N SER A 119 1.58 -9.04 -14.88
CA SER A 119 0.35 -9.30 -15.64
C SER A 119 -0.16 -10.74 -15.50
N ASN A 120 0.72 -11.67 -15.14
CA ASN A 120 0.43 -13.10 -15.03
C ASN A 120 0.38 -13.61 -13.57
N LEU A 121 0.08 -12.74 -12.60
CA LEU A 121 -0.16 -13.19 -11.23
C LEU A 121 -1.43 -14.04 -11.18
N ASP A 122 -1.29 -15.32 -10.81
CA ASP A 122 -2.34 -16.35 -10.84
C ASP A 122 -2.75 -16.83 -9.44
N ASP A 123 -2.10 -16.30 -8.40
CA ASP A 123 -2.39 -16.65 -7.00
C ASP A 123 -3.74 -16.11 -6.53
N LEU A 124 -4.10 -14.90 -6.99
CA LEU A 124 -5.36 -14.22 -6.71
C LEU A 124 -5.93 -13.56 -7.98
N SER A 125 -7.24 -13.25 -7.93
CA SER A 125 -7.88 -12.45 -8.98
C SER A 125 -7.18 -11.11 -9.11
N SER A 126 -6.56 -10.84 -10.26
CA SER A 126 -5.74 -9.66 -10.51
C SER A 126 -6.13 -8.94 -11.79
N THR A 127 -5.96 -7.63 -11.83
CA THR A 127 -6.19 -6.76 -12.99
C THR A 127 -5.07 -5.73 -13.06
N ILE A 128 -4.62 -5.41 -14.27
CA ILE A 128 -3.71 -4.30 -14.54
C ILE A 128 -4.56 -3.10 -14.98
N ALA A 129 -4.24 -1.93 -14.46
CA ALA A 129 -4.86 -0.66 -14.85
C ALA A 129 -3.77 0.40 -15.12
N PRO A 130 -4.02 1.35 -16.00
CA PRO A 130 -3.07 2.44 -16.22
C PRO A 130 -2.99 3.35 -15.00
N LEU A 131 -1.77 3.79 -14.68
CA LEU A 131 -1.52 4.88 -13.75
C LEU A 131 -1.35 6.15 -14.58
N SER A 132 -2.23 7.13 -14.39
CA SER A 132 -2.28 8.39 -15.13
C SER A 132 -2.04 9.59 -14.21
N GLN A 133 -1.80 10.76 -14.79
CA GLN A 133 -1.68 12.01 -14.03
C GLN A 133 -2.98 12.35 -13.30
N THR A 134 -4.12 11.97 -13.85
CA THR A 134 -5.45 12.26 -13.29
C THR A 134 -5.82 11.32 -12.16
N ASN A 135 -5.38 10.06 -12.19
CA ASN A 135 -5.76 9.07 -11.18
C ASN A 135 -4.72 8.79 -10.10
N ILE A 136 -3.45 9.19 -10.28
CA ILE A 136 -2.35 8.81 -9.37
C ILE A 136 -2.60 9.19 -7.90
N LEU A 137 -3.22 10.34 -7.63
CA LEU A 137 -3.53 10.74 -6.25
C LEU A 137 -4.55 9.80 -5.63
N ASP A 138 -5.62 9.48 -6.35
CA ASP A 138 -6.64 8.53 -5.90
C ASP A 138 -6.08 7.13 -5.72
N VAL A 139 -5.22 6.69 -6.62
CA VAL A 139 -4.53 5.40 -6.52
C VAL A 139 -3.62 5.35 -5.29
N MET A 140 -2.85 6.41 -5.02
CA MET A 140 -2.01 6.49 -3.83
C MET A 140 -2.83 6.48 -2.53
N ILE A 141 -3.96 7.21 -2.50
CA ILE A 141 -4.89 7.18 -1.37
C ILE A 141 -5.48 5.79 -1.21
N ALA A 142 -5.98 5.18 -2.28
CA ALA A 142 -6.56 3.84 -2.23
C ALA A 142 -5.56 2.81 -1.69
N SER A 143 -4.32 2.84 -2.20
CA SER A 143 -3.24 1.93 -1.77
C SER A 143 -2.84 2.05 -0.30
N GLY A 144 -3.18 3.16 0.36
CA GLY A 144 -2.96 3.38 1.80
C GLY A 144 -4.25 3.43 2.62
N SER A 145 -5.41 3.19 2.00
CA SER A 145 -6.71 3.27 2.67
C SER A 145 -7.00 2.02 3.48
N ILE A 146 -6.44 1.98 4.70
CA ILE A 146 -6.75 0.91 5.66
C ILE A 146 -8.24 1.00 6.02
N PRO A 147 -9.02 -0.09 5.87
CA PRO A 147 -10.44 -0.11 6.20
C PRO A 147 -10.75 0.49 7.58
N PHE A 148 -11.71 1.40 7.63
CA PHE A 148 -12.17 2.12 8.83
C PHE A 148 -11.17 3.10 9.46
N VAL A 149 -9.95 3.22 8.93
CA VAL A 149 -8.99 4.26 9.31
C VAL A 149 -9.03 5.40 8.31
N LEU A 150 -9.05 5.09 7.01
CA LEU A 150 -9.32 6.04 5.94
C LEU A 150 -10.61 5.66 5.22
N GLU A 151 -11.14 6.57 4.39
CA GLU A 151 -12.19 6.24 3.44
C GLU A 151 -11.58 5.51 2.26
N GLY A 152 -12.23 4.44 1.80
CA GLY A 152 -11.87 3.80 0.53
C GLY A 152 -12.19 4.72 -0.64
N VAL A 153 -11.44 4.57 -1.72
CA VAL A 153 -11.63 5.35 -2.95
C VAL A 153 -12.59 4.63 -3.88
N ARG A 154 -13.56 5.39 -4.43
CA ARG A 154 -14.55 4.84 -5.36
C ARG A 154 -14.24 5.26 -6.78
N ASP A 155 -14.46 4.31 -7.68
CA ASP A 155 -14.54 4.55 -9.11
C ASP A 155 -13.32 5.32 -9.64
N ILE A 156 -12.13 4.75 -9.38
CA ILE A 156 -10.86 5.32 -9.86
C ILE A 156 -10.88 5.37 -11.38
N GLU A 157 -10.53 6.53 -11.94
CA GLU A 157 -10.47 6.77 -13.39
C GLU A 157 -9.55 5.74 -14.06
N ASP A 158 -9.91 5.30 -15.26
CA ASP A 158 -9.21 4.29 -16.06
C ASP A 158 -9.11 2.89 -15.41
N ALA A 159 -9.88 2.62 -14.35
CA ALA A 159 -9.96 1.33 -13.71
C ALA A 159 -11.41 0.83 -13.61
N LYS A 160 -11.59 -0.42 -13.21
CA LYS A 160 -12.94 -0.98 -12.99
C LYS A 160 -13.67 -0.23 -11.89
N ASN A 161 -14.93 0.09 -12.10
CA ASN A 161 -15.77 0.70 -11.06
C ASN A 161 -15.84 -0.16 -9.80
N GLY A 162 -15.89 0.51 -8.64
CA GLY A 162 -16.01 -0.15 -7.34
C GLY A 162 -15.32 0.62 -6.22
N LEU A 163 -15.29 0.01 -5.05
CA LEU A 163 -14.62 0.54 -3.87
C LEU A 163 -13.23 -0.08 -3.76
N TYR A 164 -12.23 0.76 -3.66
CA TYR A 164 -10.81 0.38 -3.52
C TYR A 164 -10.32 0.65 -2.10
N TRP A 165 -9.61 -0.32 -1.57
CA TRP A 165 -8.93 -0.29 -0.28
C TRP A 165 -7.42 -0.56 -0.44
N ASP A 166 -6.73 -0.48 0.69
CA ASP A 166 -5.30 -0.77 0.82
C ASP A 166 -4.94 -2.13 0.19
N GLY A 167 -4.00 -2.10 -0.75
CA GLY A 167 -3.48 -3.30 -1.40
C GLY A 167 -2.84 -4.30 -0.43
N GLY A 168 -2.50 -3.85 0.78
CA GLY A 168 -2.02 -4.72 1.83
C GLY A 168 -3.04 -5.75 2.33
N ILE A 169 -4.33 -5.64 1.96
CA ILE A 169 -5.32 -6.68 2.27
C ILE A 169 -4.90 -7.99 1.61
N THR A 170 -4.58 -7.94 0.32
CA THR A 170 -4.08 -9.10 -0.44
C THR A 170 -2.57 -9.21 -0.39
N ASP A 171 -1.82 -8.12 -0.44
CA ASP A 171 -0.37 -8.10 -0.56
C ASP A 171 0.25 -7.16 0.48
N TYR A 172 0.16 -7.58 1.75
CA TYR A 172 0.73 -6.81 2.87
C TYR A 172 2.24 -6.69 2.74
N HIS A 173 2.89 -7.78 2.36
CA HIS A 173 4.26 -7.81 1.87
C HIS A 173 4.27 -8.59 0.57
N PHE A 174 4.96 -8.07 -0.44
CA PHE A 174 5.00 -8.70 -1.75
C PHE A 174 5.75 -10.04 -1.71
N ASP A 175 5.06 -11.11 -2.10
CA ASP A 175 5.58 -12.47 -2.30
C ASP A 175 5.44 -12.83 -3.78
N TRP A 176 6.01 -11.98 -4.65
CA TRP A 176 5.90 -12.09 -6.09
C TRP A 176 7.27 -12.30 -6.74
N GLN A 177 7.27 -12.83 -7.94
CA GLN A 177 8.45 -12.80 -8.78
C GLN A 177 8.63 -11.39 -9.34
N PHE A 178 9.55 -10.62 -8.73
CA PHE A 178 9.81 -9.24 -9.14
C PHE A 178 10.56 -9.16 -10.47
N HIS A 179 11.45 -10.13 -10.73
CA HIS A 179 12.25 -10.21 -11.94
C HIS A 179 12.55 -11.68 -12.28
N ALA A 180 12.59 -12.01 -13.58
CA ALA A 180 12.86 -13.36 -14.05
C ALA A 180 14.34 -13.63 -14.36
N GLY A 181 15.20 -12.58 -14.30
CA GLY A 181 16.64 -12.64 -14.55
C GLY A 181 17.48 -12.81 -13.28
N ASP A 182 18.80 -12.68 -13.44
CA ASP A 182 19.77 -12.84 -12.36
C ASP A 182 20.00 -11.54 -11.58
N GLU A 183 19.36 -10.41 -11.96
CA GLU A 183 19.49 -9.14 -11.28
C GLU A 183 18.91 -9.19 -9.88
N LEU A 184 19.56 -8.46 -8.95
CA LEU A 184 19.12 -8.38 -7.58
C LEU A 184 17.98 -7.36 -7.43
N VAL A 185 16.99 -7.74 -6.64
CA VAL A 185 15.88 -6.89 -6.24
C VAL A 185 16.12 -6.37 -4.84
N LEU A 186 16.27 -5.05 -4.68
CA LEU A 186 16.32 -4.42 -3.36
C LEU A 186 14.90 -4.28 -2.81
N TYR A 187 14.65 -4.92 -1.66
CA TYR A 187 13.37 -4.87 -0.97
C TYR A 187 13.52 -4.19 0.40
N PRO A 188 13.40 -2.84 0.47
CA PRO A 188 13.39 -2.14 1.74
C PRO A 188 12.13 -2.50 2.53
N HIS A 189 12.33 -2.92 3.77
CA HIS A 189 11.25 -3.42 4.61
C HIS A 189 11.45 -3.02 6.08
N PHE A 190 10.38 -2.97 6.85
CA PHE A 190 10.45 -2.64 8.28
C PHE A 190 10.62 -3.88 9.19
N SER A 191 10.54 -5.07 8.64
CA SER A 191 10.64 -6.34 9.35
C SER A 191 11.42 -7.36 8.55
N THR A 192 12.10 -8.27 9.22
CA THR A 192 12.76 -9.43 8.61
C THR A 192 11.79 -10.56 8.24
N GLN A 193 10.52 -10.43 8.61
CA GLN A 193 9.47 -11.42 8.30
C GLN A 193 8.57 -10.90 7.19
N ILE A 194 8.37 -11.71 6.17
CA ILE A 194 7.42 -11.44 5.08
C ILE A 194 6.10 -12.14 5.41
N ILE A 195 5.01 -11.37 5.40
CA ILE A 195 3.64 -11.83 5.67
C ILE A 195 2.81 -11.53 4.42
N PRO A 196 2.23 -12.53 3.73
CA PRO A 196 1.66 -12.31 2.40
C PRO A 196 0.50 -11.32 2.38
N GLY A 197 -0.46 -11.41 3.30
CA GLY A 197 -1.64 -10.55 3.36
C GLY A 197 -1.93 -10.03 4.75
N TRP A 198 -2.70 -8.94 4.84
CA TRP A 198 -3.03 -8.35 6.13
C TRP A 198 -3.76 -9.32 7.07
N PHE A 199 -4.68 -10.13 6.53
CA PHE A 199 -5.37 -11.16 7.29
C PHE A 199 -4.45 -12.30 7.74
N ASP A 200 -3.28 -12.49 7.09
CA ASP A 200 -2.32 -13.54 7.41
C ASP A 200 -1.48 -13.23 8.65
N LYS A 201 -1.54 -11.99 9.18
CA LYS A 201 -0.85 -11.62 10.42
C LYS A 201 -1.18 -12.55 11.59
N GLN A 202 -2.40 -13.04 11.65
CA GLN A 202 -2.88 -13.96 12.69
C GLN A 202 -2.70 -15.45 12.31
N VAL A 203 -2.38 -15.74 11.05
CA VAL A 203 -2.23 -17.12 10.52
C VAL A 203 -0.76 -17.53 10.59
N LYS A 204 -0.25 -17.74 11.81
CA LYS A 204 1.20 -17.96 12.07
C LYS A 204 1.80 -19.17 11.36
N TRP A 205 1.00 -20.15 10.98
CA TRP A 205 1.44 -21.33 10.23
C TRP A 205 1.61 -21.07 8.73
N ARG A 206 1.03 -19.98 8.19
CA ARG A 206 1.19 -19.61 6.79
C ARG A 206 2.54 -18.95 6.60
N ARG A 207 3.40 -19.61 5.85
CA ARG A 207 4.73 -19.10 5.51
C ARG A 207 4.74 -18.65 4.06
N VAL A 208 5.55 -17.62 3.78
CA VAL A 208 5.86 -17.20 2.42
C VAL A 208 6.72 -18.25 1.76
N SER A 209 6.44 -18.54 0.49
CA SER A 209 7.29 -19.41 -0.31
C SER A 209 8.59 -18.69 -0.64
N ASN A 210 9.73 -19.32 -0.40
CA ASN A 210 11.02 -18.78 -0.84
C ASN A 210 11.20 -18.83 -2.37
N LYS A 211 10.23 -19.38 -3.09
CA LYS A 211 10.29 -19.60 -4.55
C LYS A 211 10.62 -18.33 -5.34
N TYR A 212 10.09 -17.20 -4.90
CA TYR A 212 10.20 -15.92 -5.61
C TYR A 212 11.21 -14.95 -4.97
N LEU A 213 11.93 -15.38 -3.92
CA LEU A 213 12.81 -14.51 -3.14
C LEU A 213 14.30 -14.80 -3.35
N ASN A 214 14.66 -15.67 -4.29
CA ASN A 214 16.06 -16.11 -4.50
C ASN A 214 16.99 -14.97 -4.92
N ASN A 215 16.47 -13.97 -5.62
CA ASN A 215 17.21 -12.77 -6.06
C ASN A 215 16.83 -11.51 -5.27
N VAL A 216 16.16 -11.64 -4.12
CA VAL A 216 15.70 -10.52 -3.30
C VAL A 216 16.66 -10.25 -2.17
N VAL A 217 17.15 -9.01 -2.09
CA VAL A 217 17.92 -8.48 -0.95
C VAL A 217 16.93 -7.73 -0.05
N LEU A 218 16.56 -8.37 1.05
CA LEU A 218 15.69 -7.77 2.07
C LEU A 218 16.49 -6.83 2.97
N LEU A 219 16.24 -5.54 2.88
CA LEU A 219 16.88 -4.54 3.74
C LEU A 219 15.92 -4.16 4.89
N ALA A 220 16.23 -4.57 6.10
CA ALA A 220 15.42 -4.28 7.28
C ALA A 220 16.26 -3.64 8.40
N PRO A 221 15.66 -2.82 9.28
CA PRO A 221 16.34 -2.25 10.43
C PRO A 221 16.89 -3.34 11.35
N SER A 222 18.15 -3.15 11.81
CA SER A 222 18.73 -4.06 12.79
C SER A 222 18.06 -3.92 14.17
N LYS A 223 18.20 -4.94 15.01
CA LYS A 223 17.72 -4.87 16.39
C LYS A 223 18.37 -3.74 17.16
N GLU A 224 19.66 -3.51 16.92
CA GLU A 224 20.43 -2.42 17.53
C GLU A 224 19.87 -1.06 17.10
N PHE A 225 19.63 -0.85 15.79
CA PHE A 225 19.00 0.37 15.30
C PHE A 225 17.63 0.59 15.97
N VAL A 226 16.78 -0.43 16.01
CA VAL A 226 15.44 -0.34 16.61
C VAL A 226 15.51 -0.02 18.11
N SER A 227 16.49 -0.56 18.84
CA SER A 227 16.65 -0.30 20.28
C SER A 227 16.98 1.17 20.60
N ASN A 228 17.54 1.91 19.61
CA ASN A 228 17.85 3.34 19.74
C ASN A 228 16.67 4.26 19.34
N LEU A 229 15.57 3.69 18.82
CA LEU A 229 14.37 4.49 18.48
C LEU A 229 13.54 4.78 19.73
N PRO A 230 12.74 5.87 19.73
CA PRO A 230 11.76 6.13 20.78
C PRO A 230 10.83 4.93 20.99
N GLY A 231 10.68 4.51 22.25
CA GLY A 231 9.90 3.32 22.57
C GLY A 231 10.50 2.00 22.14
N GLN A 232 11.75 1.98 21.63
CA GLN A 232 12.50 0.79 21.19
C GLN A 232 11.72 -0.06 20.17
N LYS A 233 10.98 0.58 19.30
CA LYS A 233 10.17 -0.06 18.27
C LYS A 233 10.16 0.75 16.97
N ILE A 234 9.78 0.10 15.88
CA ILE A 234 9.47 0.79 14.64
C ILE A 234 8.23 1.67 14.88
N PRO A 235 8.26 2.96 14.51
CA PRO A 235 7.13 3.86 14.67
C PRO A 235 5.87 3.33 14.00
N ASP A 236 4.73 3.49 14.66
CA ASP A 236 3.42 3.11 14.14
C ASP A 236 2.38 4.21 14.39
N ARG A 237 1.16 4.00 13.91
CA ARG A 237 0.06 4.97 14.02
C ARG A 237 -0.35 5.31 15.46
N ASP A 238 -0.07 4.44 16.43
CA ASP A 238 -0.40 4.71 17.83
C ASP A 238 0.52 5.76 18.44
N ASP A 239 1.69 5.97 17.85
CA ASP A 239 2.64 7.00 18.27
C ASP A 239 2.10 8.41 18.04
N PHE A 240 1.22 8.62 17.04
CA PHE A 240 0.51 9.89 16.85
C PHE A 240 -0.39 10.29 18.02
N ARG A 241 -0.79 9.33 18.86
CA ARG A 241 -1.59 9.59 20.06
C ARG A 241 -0.77 9.62 21.34
N LYS A 242 0.36 8.92 21.38
CA LYS A 242 1.13 8.67 22.59
C LYS A 242 2.36 9.56 22.72
N LEU A 243 2.93 9.97 21.62
CA LEU A 243 4.15 10.78 21.62
C LEU A 243 3.82 12.24 21.37
N GLU A 244 4.46 13.12 22.12
CA GLU A 244 4.45 14.53 21.84
C GLU A 244 5.18 14.83 20.52
N TYR A 245 4.85 15.95 19.91
CA TYR A 245 5.36 16.36 18.61
C TYR A 245 6.91 16.32 18.50
N GLU A 246 7.61 16.72 19.56
CA GLU A 246 9.07 16.77 19.59
C GLU A 246 9.74 15.38 19.66
N THR A 247 8.96 14.33 19.93
CA THR A 247 9.46 12.96 20.11
C THR A 247 9.12 12.05 18.93
N ARG A 248 8.32 12.54 17.98
CA ARG A 248 7.91 11.80 16.76
C ARG A 248 8.99 11.90 15.71
#